data_7545e4c62ce9fa9b5f31ae2d91133ed1
#
_entry.id   7545e4c62ce9fa9b5f31ae2d91133ed1
#
_cell.length_a   1.000
_cell.length_b   1.000
_cell.length_c   1.000
_cell.angle_alpha   90.00
_cell.angle_beta   90.00
_cell.angle_gamma   90.00
#
_symmetry.space_group_name_H-M   'P 1'
#
loop_
_entity.id
_entity.type
_entity.pdbx_description
1 polymer ?
#
loop_
_entity_poly.entity_id
_entity_poly.type
_entity_poly.pdbx_seq_one_letter_code
_entity_poly.pdbx_strand_id
1 'polypeptide(L)'
;GAHLGFARGWPESPVRQGADLVIQSLHKTLPALTQTALLHANGDRIDRERIRRFEEIYQTSSPSYLLMGSIDACVRLMEAKGRQTMEAFSLLLDEFHAGLAGLDQIVLSGREIMRQGRMKDYDEGKLLIAAQGTGLWGGFLYKEMLARYHLQMEMAGDSYVTAILTPWDKEEGLMRLS
;
A
#
# COMPACT_ATOMS: atom_id res chain seq x y z
N GLY A 1 0.59 -4.51 3.42
CA GLY A 1 1.13 -3.21 3.81
C GLY A 1 0.91 -2.90 5.28
N ALA A 2 1.57 -1.87 5.80
CA ALA A 2 1.45 -1.48 7.21
C ALA A 2 0.06 -0.89 7.57
N HIS A 3 -0.71 -0.45 6.59
CA HIS A 3 -2.07 0.11 6.74
C HIS A 3 -3.17 -0.95 6.87
N LEU A 4 -2.86 -2.23 6.69
CA LEU A 4 -3.86 -3.30 6.73
C LEU A 4 -4.40 -3.54 8.13
N GLY A 5 -5.70 -3.85 8.22
CA GLY A 5 -6.37 -4.19 9.48
C GLY A 5 -6.94 -3.02 10.27
N PHE A 6 -6.87 -1.77 9.75
CA PHE A 6 -7.43 -0.60 10.44
C PHE A 6 -8.91 -0.33 10.13
N ALA A 7 -9.44 -0.80 9.00
CA ALA A 7 -10.85 -0.62 8.63
C ALA A 7 -11.50 -1.92 8.17
N ARG A 8 -12.84 -1.97 8.24
CA ARG A 8 -13.63 -3.09 7.70
C ARG A 8 -13.53 -3.11 6.18
N GLY A 9 -13.54 -4.31 5.61
CA GLY A 9 -13.44 -4.50 4.15
C GLY A 9 -12.01 -4.50 3.61
N TRP A 10 -11.04 -4.14 4.44
CA TRP A 10 -9.63 -4.26 4.11
C TRP A 10 -9.05 -5.59 4.59
N PRO A 11 -8.03 -6.10 3.90
CA PRO A 11 -7.32 -7.30 4.35
C PRO A 11 -6.87 -7.18 5.80
N GLU A 12 -7.00 -8.26 6.55
CA GLU A 12 -6.53 -8.30 7.93
C GLU A 12 -5.00 -8.27 7.97
N SER A 13 -4.45 -7.62 9.00
CA SER A 13 -3.00 -7.60 9.22
C SER A 13 -2.44 -9.02 9.35
N PRO A 14 -1.32 -9.36 8.68
CA PRO A 14 -0.65 -10.66 8.82
C PRO A 14 -0.33 -11.04 10.28
N VAL A 15 -0.09 -10.04 11.13
CA VAL A 15 0.10 -10.25 12.57
C VAL A 15 -1.12 -10.90 13.21
N ARG A 16 -2.33 -10.42 12.89
CA ARG A 16 -3.58 -10.99 13.38
C ARG A 16 -3.94 -12.32 12.75
N GLN A 17 -3.48 -12.55 11.52
CA GLN A 17 -3.65 -13.83 10.82
C GLN A 17 -2.72 -14.93 11.36
N GLY A 18 -1.90 -14.65 12.38
CA GLY A 18 -1.05 -15.63 13.06
C GLY A 18 0.31 -15.85 12.40
N ALA A 19 0.79 -14.93 11.56
CA ALA A 19 2.15 -14.98 11.07
C ALA A 19 3.15 -14.78 12.22
N ASP A 20 4.15 -15.66 12.30
CA ASP A 20 5.14 -15.62 13.38
C ASP A 20 6.11 -14.45 13.26
N LEU A 21 6.47 -14.10 12.03
CA LEU A 21 7.40 -13.01 11.72
C LEU A 21 6.82 -12.14 10.61
N VAL A 22 6.68 -10.84 10.86
CA VAL A 22 6.11 -9.90 9.89
C VAL A 22 6.98 -8.65 9.80
N ILE A 23 7.37 -8.28 8.59
CA ILE A 23 8.03 -7.01 8.32
C ILE A 23 7.03 -6.04 7.67
N GLN A 24 6.89 -4.86 8.24
CA GLN A 24 6.01 -3.81 7.72
C GLN A 24 6.80 -2.53 7.46
N SER A 25 6.98 -2.18 6.19
CA SER A 25 7.50 -0.86 5.81
C SER A 25 6.46 0.20 6.14
N LEU A 26 6.74 1.09 7.08
CA LEU A 26 5.84 2.18 7.43
C LEU A 26 5.80 3.24 6.33
N HIS A 27 6.97 3.62 5.84
CA HIS A 27 7.15 4.69 4.86
C HIS A 27 6.48 4.48 3.50
N LYS A 28 6.00 3.26 3.19
CA LYS A 28 5.35 2.98 1.90
C LYS A 28 3.87 3.34 1.87
N THR A 29 3.19 3.23 3.00
CA THR A 29 1.72 3.37 3.05
C THR A 29 1.23 4.14 4.28
N LEU A 30 2.11 4.47 5.21
CA LEU A 30 1.82 5.28 6.39
C LEU A 30 2.74 6.51 6.43
N PRO A 31 2.36 7.56 7.17
CA PRO A 31 3.09 8.84 7.19
C PRO A 31 4.34 8.76 8.06
N ALA A 32 5.32 8.02 7.60
CA ALA A 32 6.62 7.88 8.23
C ALA A 32 7.75 8.15 7.23
N LEU A 33 8.89 8.60 7.70
CA LEU A 33 10.05 8.89 6.86
C LEU A 33 10.58 7.63 6.17
N THR A 34 11.13 7.80 4.98
CA THR A 34 11.75 6.71 4.20
C THR A 34 12.77 5.95 5.04
N GLN A 35 12.86 4.65 4.84
CA GLN A 35 13.64 3.65 5.56
C GLN A 35 13.02 3.15 6.89
N THR A 36 11.89 3.71 7.34
CA THR A 36 11.23 3.22 8.56
C THR A 36 10.47 1.93 8.32
N ALA A 37 10.64 0.97 9.19
CA ALA A 37 9.95 -0.31 9.18
C ALA A 37 9.78 -0.85 10.60
N LEU A 38 8.83 -1.78 10.77
CA LEU A 38 8.64 -2.57 11.98
C LEU A 38 8.87 -4.05 11.68
N LEU A 39 9.51 -4.73 12.61
CA LEU A 39 9.61 -6.17 12.67
C LEU A 39 8.75 -6.69 13.82
N HIS A 40 7.73 -7.46 13.52
CA HIS A 40 6.87 -8.12 14.51
C HIS A 40 7.32 -9.56 14.67
N ALA A 41 7.59 -9.94 15.90
CA ALA A 41 7.95 -11.31 16.28
C ALA A 41 6.88 -11.86 17.22
N ASN A 42 6.05 -12.79 16.73
CA ASN A 42 4.87 -13.31 17.41
C ASN A 42 5.02 -14.79 17.75
N GLY A 43 4.35 -15.22 18.83
CA GLY A 43 4.30 -16.62 19.20
C GLY A 43 5.63 -17.19 19.69
N ASP A 44 5.65 -18.52 19.84
CA ASP A 44 6.74 -19.26 20.47
C ASP A 44 7.55 -20.11 19.47
N ARG A 45 7.16 -20.09 18.19
CA ARG A 45 7.83 -20.86 17.12
C ARG A 45 9.11 -20.22 16.61
N ILE A 46 9.40 -19.00 17.04
CA ILE A 46 10.58 -18.23 16.59
C ILE A 46 11.59 -18.07 17.72
N ASP A 47 12.85 -18.19 17.37
CA ASP A 47 13.96 -17.90 18.24
C ASP A 47 14.24 -16.39 18.26
N ARG A 48 13.77 -15.72 19.31
CA ARG A 48 13.90 -14.26 19.46
C ARG A 48 15.35 -13.83 19.70
N GLU A 49 16.17 -14.66 20.33
CA GLU A 49 17.59 -14.37 20.55
C GLU A 49 18.35 -14.38 19.23
N ARG A 50 18.02 -15.35 18.37
CA ARG A 50 18.59 -15.42 17.02
C ARG A 50 18.20 -14.21 16.18
N ILE A 51 16.94 -13.74 16.29
CA ILE A 51 16.50 -12.51 15.60
C ILE A 51 17.33 -11.31 16.08
N ARG A 52 17.44 -11.11 17.39
CA ARG A 52 18.25 -10.00 17.97
C ARG A 52 19.69 -10.05 17.50
N ARG A 53 20.28 -11.22 17.47
CA ARG A 53 21.66 -11.40 16.97
C ARG A 53 21.80 -10.95 15.51
N PHE A 54 20.82 -11.26 14.65
CA PHE A 54 20.84 -10.78 13.26
C PHE A 54 20.57 -9.28 13.14
N GLU A 55 19.71 -8.72 13.98
CA GLU A 55 19.52 -7.29 14.07
C GLU A 55 20.85 -6.59 14.43
N GLU A 56 21.55 -7.05 15.43
CA GLU A 56 22.86 -6.51 15.85
C GLU A 56 23.92 -6.60 14.73
N ILE A 57 23.86 -7.62 13.88
CA ILE A 57 24.81 -7.79 12.75
C ILE A 57 24.46 -6.85 11.58
N TYR A 58 23.18 -6.69 11.25
CA TYR A 58 22.73 -6.02 10.04
C TYR A 58 22.21 -4.60 10.24
N GLN A 59 21.84 -4.24 11.46
CA GLN A 59 21.42 -2.87 11.77
C GLN A 59 22.63 -1.99 12.12
N THR A 60 22.41 -0.68 11.98
CA THR A 60 23.42 0.30 12.38
C THR A 60 23.57 0.34 13.90
N SER A 61 24.81 0.48 14.38
CA SER A 61 25.09 0.76 15.79
C SER A 61 24.80 2.21 16.20
N SER A 62 24.45 3.08 15.24
CA SER A 62 24.12 4.49 15.47
C SER A 62 22.72 4.78 14.94
N PRO A 63 21.66 4.41 15.69
CA PRO A 63 20.28 4.60 15.24
C PRO A 63 19.94 6.08 15.09
N SER A 64 19.22 6.41 14.01
CA SER A 64 18.74 7.77 13.78
C SER A 64 17.55 8.08 14.68
N TYR A 65 17.72 8.99 15.62
CA TYR A 65 16.63 9.48 16.46
C TYR A 65 15.50 10.14 15.65
N LEU A 66 15.82 10.75 14.51
CA LEU A 66 14.83 11.30 13.60
C LEU A 66 13.91 10.21 13.04
N LEU A 67 14.47 9.08 12.59
CA LEU A 67 13.69 7.96 12.10
C LEU A 67 12.89 7.29 13.22
N MET A 68 13.47 7.14 14.40
CA MET A 68 12.76 6.60 15.58
C MET A 68 11.59 7.51 15.98
N GLY A 69 11.80 8.83 16.04
CA GLY A 69 10.73 9.79 16.30
C GLY A 69 9.64 9.78 15.25
N SER A 70 9.99 9.57 13.99
CA SER A 70 9.03 9.41 12.90
C SER A 70 8.19 8.14 13.04
N ILE A 71 8.78 7.03 13.47
CA ILE A 71 8.05 5.79 13.77
C ILE A 71 7.07 6.02 14.93
N ASP A 72 7.52 6.61 16.04
CA ASP A 72 6.68 6.88 17.19
C ASP A 72 5.50 7.80 16.84
N ALA A 73 5.75 8.89 16.13
CA ALA A 73 4.71 9.81 15.68
C ALA A 73 3.69 9.13 14.75
N CYS A 74 4.16 8.29 13.83
CA CYS A 74 3.29 7.51 12.95
C CYS A 74 2.41 6.54 13.74
N VAL A 75 2.96 5.80 14.69
CA VAL A 75 2.21 4.84 15.52
C VAL A 75 1.14 5.58 16.32
N ARG A 76 1.48 6.67 17.00
CA ARG A 76 0.51 7.50 17.76
C ARG A 76 -0.62 8.05 16.88
N LEU A 77 -0.29 8.50 15.68
CA LEU A 77 -1.28 8.96 14.72
C LEU A 77 -2.24 7.83 14.31
N MET A 78 -1.72 6.65 14.03
CA MET A 78 -2.52 5.49 13.66
C MET A 78 -3.38 4.98 14.82
N GLU A 79 -2.89 5.00 16.06
CA GLU A 79 -3.68 4.70 17.25
C GLU A 79 -4.86 5.69 17.41
N ALA A 80 -4.60 6.97 17.23
CA ALA A 80 -5.60 8.02 17.43
C ALA A 80 -6.62 8.11 16.31
N LYS A 81 -6.22 7.96 15.05
CA LYS A 81 -7.04 8.28 13.86
C LYS A 81 -7.03 7.21 12.77
N GLY A 82 -6.27 6.14 12.91
CA GLY A 82 -6.04 5.16 11.84
C GLY A 82 -7.33 4.59 11.27
N ARG A 83 -8.29 4.22 12.12
CA ARG A 83 -9.60 3.71 11.66
C ARG A 83 -10.35 4.76 10.84
N GLN A 84 -10.53 5.95 11.39
CA GLN A 84 -11.26 7.03 10.71
C GLN A 84 -10.61 7.39 9.36
N THR A 85 -9.28 7.47 9.33
CA THR A 85 -8.51 7.78 8.13
C THR A 85 -8.68 6.69 7.06
N MET A 86 -8.64 5.42 7.44
CA MET A 86 -8.83 4.32 6.51
C MET A 86 -10.28 4.18 6.03
N GLU A 87 -11.27 4.47 6.88
CA GLU A 87 -12.69 4.52 6.48
C GLU A 87 -12.95 5.63 5.46
N ALA A 88 -12.40 6.83 5.67
CA ALA A 88 -12.48 7.93 4.72
C ALA A 88 -11.78 7.58 3.38
N PHE A 89 -10.64 6.94 3.44
CA PHE A 89 -9.93 6.48 2.26
C PHE A 89 -10.71 5.42 1.47
N SER A 90 -11.41 4.51 2.15
CA SER A 90 -12.30 3.53 1.49
C SER A 90 -13.41 4.22 0.68
N LEU A 91 -14.05 5.25 1.25
CA LEU A 91 -15.08 6.02 0.55
C LEU A 91 -14.51 6.71 -0.69
N LEU A 92 -13.33 7.31 -0.57
CA LEU A 92 -12.66 7.97 -1.69
C LEU A 92 -12.31 6.98 -2.82
N LEU A 93 -11.89 5.77 -2.48
CA LEU A 93 -11.64 4.70 -3.47
C LEU A 93 -12.94 4.21 -4.12
N ASP A 94 -14.05 4.15 -3.38
CA ASP A 94 -15.36 3.80 -3.94
C ASP A 94 -15.83 4.83 -4.95
N GLU A 95 -15.69 6.13 -4.65
CA GLU A 95 -15.98 7.24 -5.57
C GLU A 95 -15.08 7.18 -6.81
N PHE A 96 -13.78 6.95 -6.64
CA PHE A 96 -12.84 6.76 -7.74
C PHE A 96 -13.26 5.60 -8.67
N HIS A 97 -13.57 4.44 -8.10
CA HIS A 97 -14.03 3.29 -8.90
C HIS A 97 -15.36 3.57 -9.60
N ALA A 98 -16.27 4.29 -8.97
CA ALA A 98 -17.54 4.70 -9.58
C ALA A 98 -17.34 5.66 -10.75
N GLY A 99 -16.37 6.58 -10.65
CA GLY A 99 -16.03 7.54 -11.71
C GLY A 99 -15.45 6.87 -12.97
N LEU A 100 -14.84 5.69 -12.81
CA LEU A 100 -14.28 4.90 -13.93
C LEU A 100 -15.30 3.92 -14.54
N ALA A 101 -16.51 3.83 -13.99
CA ALA A 101 -17.55 2.97 -14.52
C ALA A 101 -17.98 3.43 -15.92
N GLY A 102 -17.89 2.52 -16.90
CA GLY A 102 -18.21 2.82 -18.30
C GLY A 102 -16.99 3.10 -19.20
N LEU A 103 -15.78 3.06 -18.65
CA LEU A 103 -14.55 3.08 -19.44
C LEU A 103 -14.16 1.65 -19.85
N ASP A 104 -14.77 1.14 -20.91
CA ASP A 104 -14.62 -0.25 -21.35
C ASP A 104 -13.17 -0.68 -21.67
N GLN A 105 -12.31 0.29 -22.02
CA GLN A 105 -10.92 0.04 -22.36
C GLN A 105 -9.97 0.08 -21.16
N ILE A 106 -10.45 0.52 -19.99
CA ILE A 106 -9.63 0.59 -18.77
C ILE A 106 -10.00 -0.57 -17.86
N VAL A 107 -9.04 -1.40 -17.57
CA VAL A 107 -9.19 -2.51 -16.62
C VAL A 107 -8.47 -2.16 -15.33
N LEU A 108 -9.23 -2.02 -14.26
CA LEU A 108 -8.72 -2.00 -12.89
C LEU A 108 -8.82 -3.41 -12.31
N SER A 109 -7.68 -4.06 -12.17
CA SER A 109 -7.64 -5.39 -11.56
C SER A 109 -7.69 -5.30 -10.03
N GLY A 110 -8.33 -6.26 -9.41
CA GLY A 110 -8.46 -6.39 -7.97
C GLY A 110 -9.87 -6.80 -7.58
N ARG A 111 -10.80 -5.87 -7.50
CA ARG A 111 -12.21 -6.15 -7.14
C ARG A 111 -12.87 -7.19 -8.07
N GLU A 112 -12.60 -7.13 -9.36
CA GLU A 112 -13.14 -8.08 -10.33
C GLU A 112 -12.57 -9.49 -10.12
N ILE A 113 -11.27 -9.60 -9.89
CA ILE A 113 -10.61 -10.89 -9.62
C ILE A 113 -11.12 -11.52 -8.32
N MET A 114 -11.42 -10.71 -7.30
CA MET A 114 -12.05 -11.16 -6.07
C MET A 114 -13.47 -11.70 -6.31
N ARG A 115 -14.29 -10.98 -7.09
CA ARG A 115 -15.66 -11.43 -7.44
C ARG A 115 -15.66 -12.77 -8.16
N GLN A 116 -14.62 -13.06 -8.96
CA GLN A 116 -14.43 -14.34 -9.62
C GLN A 116 -13.98 -15.47 -8.67
N GLY A 117 -13.77 -15.19 -7.37
CA GLY A 117 -13.31 -16.16 -6.38
C GLY A 117 -11.87 -16.64 -6.56
N ARG A 118 -11.10 -15.98 -7.42
CA ARG A 118 -9.70 -16.33 -7.73
C ARG A 118 -8.71 -15.78 -6.71
N MET A 119 -9.15 -14.85 -5.86
CA MET A 119 -8.36 -14.18 -4.84
C MET A 119 -9.18 -14.10 -3.55
N LYS A 120 -8.57 -14.41 -2.42
CA LYS A 120 -9.25 -14.38 -1.12
C LYS A 120 -9.46 -12.94 -0.64
N ASP A 121 -8.47 -12.09 -0.86
CA ASP A 121 -8.46 -10.74 -0.35
C ASP A 121 -7.54 -9.85 -1.19
N TYR A 122 -7.77 -8.53 -1.19
CA TYR A 122 -7.05 -7.59 -2.02
C TYR A 122 -6.84 -6.25 -1.31
N ASP A 123 -5.65 -5.69 -1.44
CA ASP A 123 -5.31 -4.36 -0.96
C ASP A 123 -5.75 -3.31 -2.00
N GLU A 124 -6.89 -2.68 -1.78
CA GLU A 124 -7.49 -1.71 -2.70
C GLU A 124 -6.65 -0.44 -2.94
N GLY A 125 -5.69 -0.17 -2.06
CA GLY A 125 -4.67 0.86 -2.30
C GLY A 125 -3.62 0.47 -3.34
N LYS A 126 -3.67 -0.76 -3.88
CA LYS A 126 -2.78 -1.24 -4.94
C LYS A 126 -3.53 -1.34 -6.26
N LEU A 127 -3.52 -0.28 -7.05
CA LEU A 127 -4.18 -0.29 -8.36
C LEU A 127 -3.27 -0.91 -9.41
N LEU A 128 -3.83 -1.83 -10.18
CA LEU A 128 -3.24 -2.34 -11.40
C LEU A 128 -4.12 -1.86 -12.56
N ILE A 129 -3.56 -1.01 -13.39
CA ILE A 129 -4.28 -0.28 -14.47
C ILE A 129 -3.75 -0.78 -15.81
N ALA A 130 -4.63 -1.32 -16.63
CA ALA A 130 -4.32 -1.76 -17.99
C ALA A 130 -5.27 -1.12 -18.99
N ALA A 131 -4.76 -0.78 -20.17
CA ALA A 131 -5.54 -0.27 -21.31
C ALA A 131 -5.80 -1.42 -22.30
N GLN A 132 -6.86 -2.18 -22.05
CA GLN A 132 -7.16 -3.40 -22.81
C GLN A 132 -7.60 -3.08 -24.24
N GLY A 133 -7.11 -3.86 -25.22
CA GLY A 133 -7.51 -3.73 -26.63
C GLY A 133 -6.96 -2.50 -27.34
N THR A 134 -6.21 -1.62 -26.68
CA THR A 134 -5.69 -0.37 -27.27
C THR A 134 -4.32 -0.53 -27.91
N GLY A 135 -3.61 -1.62 -27.63
CA GLY A 135 -2.20 -1.80 -28.03
C GLY A 135 -1.21 -0.95 -27.25
N LEU A 136 -1.67 -0.21 -26.24
CA LEU A 136 -0.80 0.58 -25.37
C LEU A 136 -0.05 -0.35 -24.41
N TRP A 137 1.26 -0.15 -24.30
CA TRP A 137 2.11 -0.89 -23.38
C TRP A 137 2.37 -0.10 -22.10
N GLY A 138 2.63 -0.81 -20.99
CA GLY A 138 2.72 -0.20 -19.67
C GLY A 138 3.80 0.86 -19.55
N GLY A 139 4.94 0.69 -20.22
CA GLY A 139 5.99 1.71 -20.25
C GLY A 139 5.59 3.01 -20.95
N PHE A 140 4.68 2.96 -21.93
CA PHE A 140 4.09 4.14 -22.53
C PHE A 140 3.13 4.81 -21.54
N LEU A 141 2.21 4.05 -20.96
CA LEU A 141 1.28 4.55 -19.93
C LEU A 141 2.04 5.24 -18.79
N TYR A 142 3.10 4.61 -18.29
CA TYR A 142 3.93 5.17 -17.21
C TYR A 142 4.49 6.55 -17.57
N LYS A 143 5.04 6.68 -18.80
CA LYS A 143 5.61 7.95 -19.27
C LYS A 143 4.56 9.03 -19.47
N GLU A 144 3.41 8.67 -20.04
CA GLU A 144 2.32 9.61 -20.26
C GLU A 144 1.71 10.10 -18.95
N MET A 145 1.47 9.20 -18.00
CA MET A 145 0.99 9.55 -16.67
C MET A 145 1.92 10.55 -15.97
N LEU A 146 3.23 10.34 -16.06
CA LEU A 146 4.21 11.25 -15.47
C LEU A 146 4.27 12.58 -16.21
N ALA A 147 4.37 12.56 -17.56
CA ALA A 147 4.64 13.75 -18.34
C ALA A 147 3.43 14.68 -18.44
N ARG A 148 2.23 14.13 -18.63
CA ARG A 148 1.01 14.92 -18.86
C ARG A 148 0.18 15.17 -17.61
N TYR A 149 0.11 14.17 -16.73
CA TYR A 149 -0.76 14.22 -15.56
C TYR A 149 0.01 14.44 -14.26
N HIS A 150 1.35 14.45 -14.31
CA HIS A 150 2.21 14.58 -13.13
C HIS A 150 1.93 13.50 -12.07
N LEU A 151 1.62 12.28 -12.54
CA LEU A 151 1.34 11.11 -11.73
C LEU A 151 2.51 10.12 -11.83
N GLN A 152 3.21 9.94 -10.71
CA GLN A 152 4.29 8.97 -10.60
C GLN A 152 3.70 7.61 -10.25
N MET A 153 3.72 6.67 -11.21
CA MET A 153 3.33 5.29 -10.95
C MET A 153 4.44 4.54 -10.19
N GLU A 154 4.07 3.48 -9.48
CA GLU A 154 5.05 2.63 -8.76
C GLU A 154 5.92 1.86 -9.75
N MET A 155 5.31 1.22 -10.73
CA MET A 155 6.03 0.46 -11.77
C MET A 155 5.19 0.27 -13.03
N ALA A 156 5.86 -0.09 -14.12
CA ALA A 156 5.23 -0.54 -15.36
C ALA A 156 5.58 -2.00 -15.64
N GLY A 157 4.58 -2.78 -16.02
CA GLY A 157 4.74 -4.08 -16.67
C GLY A 157 4.58 -3.96 -18.17
N ASP A 158 4.47 -5.08 -18.89
CA ASP A 158 4.34 -5.08 -20.36
C ASP A 158 3.03 -4.43 -20.81
N SER A 159 1.91 -4.72 -20.14
CA SER A 159 0.57 -4.27 -20.53
C SER A 159 -0.16 -3.46 -19.47
N TYR A 160 0.49 -3.10 -18.37
CA TYR A 160 -0.12 -2.41 -17.25
C TYR A 160 0.85 -1.49 -16.53
N VAL A 161 0.29 -0.60 -15.72
CA VAL A 161 1.02 0.16 -14.69
C VAL A 161 0.41 -0.14 -13.33
N THR A 162 1.21 0.00 -12.27
CA THR A 162 0.72 -0.08 -10.89
C THR A 162 0.84 1.26 -10.19
N ALA A 163 -0.20 1.61 -9.44
CA ALA A 163 -0.18 2.73 -8.52
C ALA A 163 -0.33 2.23 -7.08
N ILE A 164 0.36 2.89 -6.16
CA ILE A 164 0.17 2.73 -4.72
C ILE A 164 -0.56 3.99 -4.24
N LEU A 165 -1.79 3.81 -3.80
CA LEU A 165 -2.58 4.85 -3.18
C LEU A 165 -2.57 4.69 -1.67
N THR A 166 -2.57 5.81 -0.97
CA THR A 166 -2.56 5.85 0.49
C THR A 166 -3.60 6.87 0.98
N PRO A 167 -4.07 6.77 2.22
CA PRO A 167 -4.97 7.78 2.78
C PRO A 167 -4.33 9.17 2.95
N TRP A 168 -3.05 9.32 2.64
CA TRP A 168 -2.30 10.58 2.71
C TRP A 168 -2.15 11.25 1.35
N ASP A 169 -2.59 10.59 0.27
CA ASP A 169 -2.63 11.19 -1.05
C ASP A 169 -3.72 12.25 -1.11
N LYS A 170 -3.48 13.28 -1.91
CA LYS A 170 -4.46 14.35 -2.11
C LYS A 170 -5.54 13.87 -3.08
N GLU A 171 -6.78 14.27 -2.82
CA GLU A 171 -7.94 14.06 -3.70
C GLU A 171 -7.64 14.50 -5.14
N GLU A 172 -6.93 15.64 -5.32
CA GLU A 172 -6.48 16.13 -6.63
C GLU A 172 -5.67 15.09 -7.42
N GLY A 173 -4.84 14.28 -6.76
CA GLY A 173 -4.08 13.20 -7.40
C GLY A 173 -4.99 12.12 -7.95
N LEU A 174 -6.01 11.72 -7.19
CA LEU A 174 -7.01 10.74 -7.62
C LEU A 174 -7.89 11.27 -8.76
N MET A 175 -8.30 12.54 -8.69
CA MET A 175 -9.04 13.19 -9.78
C MET A 175 -8.24 13.27 -11.09
N ARG A 176 -6.92 13.42 -11.02
CA ARG A 176 -6.07 13.37 -12.23
C ARG A 176 -5.84 11.95 -12.75
N LEU A 177 -6.03 10.95 -11.90
CA LEU A 177 -5.92 9.54 -12.28
C LEU A 177 -7.21 9.02 -12.91
N SER A 178 -8.36 9.58 -12.57
CA SER A 178 -9.67 9.27 -13.16
C SER A 178 -9.87 9.98 -14.49
#